data_dbc9360b7b64b71afcc927da4568830b
#
_entry.id   dbc9360b7b64b71afcc927da4568830b
#
_cell.length_a   1.000
_cell.length_b   1.000
_cell.length_c   1.000
_cell.angle_alpha   90.00
_cell.angle_beta   90.00
_cell.angle_gamma   90.00
#
_symmetry.space_group_name_H-M   'P 1'
#
loop_
_entity.id
_entity.type
_entity.pdbx_description
1 polymer ?
#
loop_
_entity_poly.entity_id
_entity_poly.type
_entity_poly.pdbx_seq_one_letter_code
_entity_poly.pdbx_strand_id
1 'polypeptide(L)'
;LAALPIHERQMRSKGIPVLGSGQVFPIAEESFAIPAFEVPDHWPRIAGIDFGFDHPTAVIWIAWDRDTDTAYVYDCYSQRGEALLQHAEAIKHRGNWIPVAWPHDGSIHDKGSGHALADQYRRAGINFLGSHFLNPEGGIAVEPGIMAMITRFQTGRLKVFDHLQDWFKEYRIYHRKDGKIVRKHDDLMSATRYAVPVSYTHLTLPT
;
A
#
# COMPACT_ATOMS: atom_id res chain seq x y z
N LEU A 1 -3.00 -25.39 24.08
CA LEU A 1 -2.18 -24.94 22.93
C LEU A 1 -2.68 -25.48 21.59
N ALA A 2 -3.32 -26.68 21.55
CA ALA A 2 -3.79 -27.28 20.29
C ALA A 2 -4.95 -26.55 19.60
N ALA A 3 -5.68 -25.69 20.31
CA ALA A 3 -6.83 -24.94 19.78
C ALA A 3 -6.48 -23.59 19.14
N LEU A 4 -5.21 -23.17 19.14
CA LEU A 4 -4.77 -21.90 18.60
C LEU A 4 -4.30 -22.05 17.14
N PRO A 5 -4.51 -21.05 16.27
CA PRO A 5 -3.93 -21.01 14.95
C PRO A 5 -2.41 -21.19 14.95
N ILE A 6 -1.85 -21.77 13.88
CA ILE A 6 -0.42 -22.14 13.81
C ILE A 6 0.51 -20.94 14.09
N HIS A 7 0.16 -19.75 13.60
CA HIS A 7 0.92 -18.51 13.82
C HIS A 7 0.92 -18.07 15.29
N GLU A 8 -0.18 -18.21 16.02
CA GLU A 8 -0.23 -17.88 17.45
C GLU A 8 0.56 -18.89 18.31
N ARG A 9 0.64 -20.15 17.88
CA ARG A 9 1.48 -21.15 18.56
C ARG A 9 2.96 -20.83 18.44
N GLN A 10 3.41 -20.44 17.25
CA GLN A 10 4.81 -20.08 16.98
C GLN A 10 5.22 -18.81 17.74
N MET A 11 4.34 -17.80 17.81
CA MET A 11 4.60 -16.57 18.57
C MET A 11 4.74 -16.83 20.07
N ARG A 12 3.84 -17.64 20.66
CA ARG A 12 3.90 -18.00 22.09
C ARG A 12 5.08 -18.93 22.44
N SER A 13 5.47 -19.81 21.53
CA SER A 13 6.60 -20.73 21.77
C SER A 13 7.97 -20.04 21.71
N LYS A 14 8.07 -18.90 21.00
CA LYS A 14 9.31 -18.12 20.84
C LYS A 14 9.45 -16.97 21.84
N GLY A 15 8.50 -16.80 22.78
CA GLY A 15 8.56 -15.72 23.77
C GLY A 15 8.47 -14.31 23.18
N ILE A 16 7.99 -14.18 21.93
CA ILE A 16 7.78 -12.88 21.29
C ILE A 16 6.58 -12.24 21.97
N PRO A 17 6.68 -11.03 22.54
CA PRO A 17 5.55 -10.36 23.15
C PRO A 17 4.43 -10.25 22.12
N VAL A 18 3.28 -10.84 22.39
CA VAL A 18 2.04 -10.54 21.66
C VAL A 18 1.67 -9.14 22.09
N LEU A 19 2.08 -8.14 21.33
CA LEU A 19 1.48 -6.82 21.41
C LEU A 19 -0.01 -7.03 21.11
N GLY A 20 -0.82 -6.93 22.12
CA GLY A 20 -2.27 -7.14 22.23
C GLY A 20 -3.01 -7.69 21.01
N SER A 21 -3.94 -8.56 21.26
CA SER A 21 -4.86 -9.15 20.27
C SER A 21 -5.25 -8.14 19.19
N GLY A 22 -4.60 -8.17 18.01
CA GLY A 22 -5.10 -7.29 17.00
C GLY A 22 -4.15 -6.83 15.90
N GLN A 23 -2.99 -7.40 15.67
CA GLN A 23 -2.21 -7.08 14.46
C GLN A 23 -3.08 -7.35 13.22
N VAL A 24 -3.12 -6.39 12.29
CA VAL A 24 -3.82 -6.55 11.02
C VAL A 24 -3.12 -7.61 10.18
N PHE A 25 -1.78 -7.58 10.16
CA PHE A 25 -0.95 -8.53 9.44
C PHE A 25 -0.16 -9.42 10.41
N PRO A 26 -0.67 -10.61 10.77
CA PRO A 26 0.02 -11.53 11.69
C PRO A 26 1.10 -12.35 10.94
N ILE A 27 1.99 -11.69 10.22
CA ILE A 27 3.00 -12.29 9.35
C ILE A 27 4.37 -11.74 9.76
N ALA A 28 5.33 -12.62 9.94
CA ALA A 28 6.68 -12.23 10.34
C ALA A 28 7.39 -11.48 9.21
N GLU A 29 8.00 -10.33 9.52
CA GLU A 29 8.67 -9.47 8.54
C GLU A 29 9.75 -10.22 7.76
N GLU A 30 10.48 -11.11 8.40
CA GLU A 30 11.57 -11.90 7.82
C GLU A 30 11.09 -12.81 6.67
N SER A 31 9.77 -13.05 6.56
CA SER A 31 9.21 -13.87 5.49
C SER A 31 9.02 -13.10 4.17
N PHE A 32 8.99 -11.76 4.23
CA PHE A 32 8.71 -10.92 3.06
C PHE A 32 9.65 -9.72 2.91
N ALA A 33 10.37 -9.32 3.96
CA ALA A 33 11.42 -8.32 3.86
C ALA A 33 12.61 -8.91 3.10
N ILE A 34 13.10 -8.20 2.09
CA ILE A 34 14.22 -8.65 1.26
C ILE A 34 15.21 -7.52 1.01
N PRO A 35 16.50 -7.81 0.83
CA PRO A 35 17.47 -6.83 0.37
C PRO A 35 17.03 -6.18 -0.94
N ALA A 36 17.27 -4.88 -1.06
CA ALA A 36 16.99 -4.16 -2.29
C ALA A 36 17.86 -4.67 -3.45
N PHE A 37 17.27 -4.69 -4.62
CA PHE A 37 17.95 -4.99 -5.89
C PHE A 37 17.52 -3.98 -6.96
N GLU A 38 18.26 -3.90 -8.05
CA GLU A 38 17.88 -3.06 -9.18
C GLU A 38 16.66 -3.65 -9.90
N VAL A 39 15.53 -2.93 -9.84
CA VAL A 39 14.27 -3.37 -10.44
C VAL A 39 14.40 -3.35 -11.96
N PRO A 40 14.22 -4.49 -12.65
CA PRO A 40 14.33 -4.56 -14.11
C PRO A 40 13.38 -3.57 -14.81
N ASP A 41 13.87 -2.89 -15.85
CA ASP A 41 13.10 -1.86 -16.56
C ASP A 41 11.84 -2.41 -17.24
N HIS A 42 11.87 -3.67 -17.66
CA HIS A 42 10.74 -4.34 -18.31
C HIS A 42 9.63 -4.78 -17.34
N TRP A 43 9.88 -4.71 -16.03
CA TRP A 43 8.85 -5.04 -15.07
C TRP A 43 7.80 -3.91 -15.01
N PRO A 44 6.51 -4.24 -15.14
CA PRO A 44 5.45 -3.27 -14.97
C PRO A 44 5.51 -2.66 -13.58
N ARG A 45 5.24 -1.35 -13.50
CA ARG A 45 5.25 -0.60 -12.24
C ARG A 45 3.91 0.08 -12.01
N ILE A 46 3.52 0.19 -10.76
CA ILE A 46 2.36 0.94 -10.32
C ILE A 46 2.68 1.64 -9.00
N ALA A 47 2.08 2.79 -8.77
CA ALA A 47 2.09 3.42 -7.46
C ALA A 47 0.70 3.38 -6.84
N GLY A 48 0.63 3.51 -5.52
CA GLY A 48 -0.61 3.74 -4.80
C GLY A 48 -0.44 4.96 -3.92
N ILE A 49 -1.45 5.81 -3.85
CA ILE A 49 -1.45 7.02 -3.03
C ILE A 49 -2.57 6.94 -1.99
N ASP A 50 -2.29 7.40 -0.78
CA ASP A 50 -3.28 7.79 0.22
C ASP A 50 -3.13 9.30 0.47
N PHE A 51 -4.23 10.04 0.32
CA PHE A 51 -4.19 11.49 0.43
C PHE A 51 -4.28 11.92 1.89
N GLY A 52 -3.42 12.83 2.32
CA GLY A 52 -3.45 13.43 3.63
C GLY A 52 -3.14 14.92 3.58
N PHE A 53 -3.61 15.63 4.60
CA PHE A 53 -3.20 17.00 4.91
C PHE A 53 -2.86 17.11 6.39
N ASP A 54 -3.79 16.79 7.28
CA ASP A 54 -3.57 16.69 8.73
C ASP A 54 -2.83 15.41 9.14
N HIS A 55 -2.83 14.40 8.28
CA HIS A 55 -1.99 13.21 8.28
C HIS A 55 -1.12 13.19 7.02
N PRO A 56 -0.10 12.33 6.91
CA PRO A 56 0.78 12.31 5.75
C PRO A 56 0.04 11.99 4.44
N THR A 57 0.40 12.64 3.35
CA THR A 57 0.20 12.05 2.02
C THR A 57 1.24 10.96 1.85
N ALA A 58 0.78 9.73 1.63
CA ALA A 58 1.63 8.56 1.50
C ALA A 58 1.55 7.98 0.09
N VAL A 59 2.69 7.58 -0.44
CA VAL A 59 2.79 6.91 -1.75
C VAL A 59 3.73 5.72 -1.64
N ILE A 60 3.36 4.61 -2.27
CA ILE A 60 4.24 3.45 -2.45
C ILE A 60 4.39 3.13 -3.93
N TRP A 61 5.48 2.49 -4.28
CA TRP A 61 5.73 1.99 -5.63
C TRP A 61 5.93 0.49 -5.60
N ILE A 62 5.25 -0.19 -6.52
CA ILE A 62 5.31 -1.64 -6.72
C ILE A 62 5.85 -1.91 -8.12
N ALA A 63 6.80 -2.84 -8.21
CA ALA A 63 7.18 -3.52 -9.44
C ALA A 63 6.64 -4.95 -9.42
N TRP A 64 6.18 -5.46 -10.56
CA TRP A 64 5.59 -6.79 -10.64
C TRP A 64 6.39 -7.69 -11.57
N ASP A 65 6.97 -8.75 -10.99
CA ASP A 65 7.54 -9.85 -11.73
C ASP A 65 6.42 -10.77 -12.22
N ARG A 66 6.16 -10.76 -13.52
CA ARG A 66 5.10 -11.58 -14.14
C ARG A 66 5.42 -13.06 -14.13
N ASP A 67 6.69 -13.41 -14.20
CA ASP A 67 7.11 -14.82 -14.33
C ASP A 67 6.84 -15.59 -13.04
N THR A 68 7.05 -14.93 -11.89
CA THR A 68 6.82 -15.51 -10.56
C THR A 68 5.51 -15.04 -9.91
N ASP A 69 4.75 -14.15 -10.56
CA ASP A 69 3.60 -13.43 -9.98
C ASP A 69 3.93 -12.79 -8.63
N THR A 70 5.11 -12.16 -8.52
CA THR A 70 5.56 -11.53 -7.30
C THR A 70 5.57 -10.01 -7.43
N ALA A 71 4.90 -9.33 -6.50
CA ALA A 71 4.89 -7.88 -6.37
C ALA A 71 5.96 -7.44 -5.36
N TYR A 72 6.75 -6.45 -5.71
CA TYR A 72 7.82 -5.89 -4.89
C TYR A 72 7.54 -4.43 -4.55
N VAL A 73 7.27 -4.11 -3.29
CA VAL A 73 7.27 -2.72 -2.83
C VAL A 73 8.73 -2.28 -2.77
N TYR A 74 9.14 -1.41 -3.68
CA TYR A 74 10.54 -1.02 -3.86
C TYR A 74 10.85 0.41 -3.42
N ASP A 75 9.82 1.27 -3.25
CA ASP A 75 9.99 2.64 -2.75
C ASP A 75 8.72 3.08 -2.00
N CYS A 76 8.88 4.04 -1.10
CA CYS A 76 7.78 4.69 -0.41
C CYS A 76 8.10 6.18 -0.15
N TYR A 77 7.05 6.97 -0.01
CA TYR A 77 7.08 8.38 0.32
C TYR A 77 5.99 8.67 1.33
N SER A 78 6.29 9.43 2.37
CA SER A 78 5.31 9.87 3.37
C SER A 78 5.71 11.24 3.88
N GLN A 79 4.87 12.26 3.61
CA GLN A 79 5.11 13.62 4.07
C GLN A 79 3.81 14.28 4.50
N ARG A 80 3.88 15.05 5.59
CA ARG A 80 2.75 15.77 6.19
C ARG A 80 2.91 17.27 6.00
N GLY A 81 1.81 17.96 5.77
CA GLY A 81 1.77 19.44 5.77
C GLY A 81 2.38 20.09 4.53
N GLU A 82 2.69 19.30 3.50
CA GLU A 82 3.23 19.81 2.25
C GLU A 82 2.10 20.18 1.27
N ALA A 83 2.39 21.11 0.37
CA ALA A 83 1.46 21.47 -0.69
C ALA A 83 1.37 20.36 -1.76
N LEU A 84 0.20 20.25 -2.42
CA LEU A 84 -0.04 19.27 -3.48
C LEU A 84 1.08 19.22 -4.53
N LEU A 85 1.60 20.38 -4.95
CA LEU A 85 2.65 20.45 -5.96
C LEU A 85 3.95 19.79 -5.50
N GLN A 86 4.28 19.86 -4.21
CA GLN A 86 5.47 19.19 -3.64
C GLN A 86 5.31 17.68 -3.68
N HIS A 87 4.12 17.17 -3.31
CA HIS A 87 3.80 15.74 -3.46
C HIS A 87 3.87 15.31 -4.92
N ALA A 88 3.29 16.10 -5.84
CA ALA A 88 3.30 15.80 -7.26
C ALA A 88 4.73 15.75 -7.83
N GLU A 89 5.61 16.68 -7.46
CA GLU A 89 7.01 16.64 -7.87
C GLU A 89 7.74 15.39 -7.32
N ALA A 90 7.52 15.04 -6.06
CA ALA A 90 8.10 13.84 -5.47
C ALA A 90 7.66 12.55 -6.20
N ILE A 91 6.39 12.50 -6.64
CA ILE A 91 5.86 11.37 -7.41
C ILE A 91 6.49 11.34 -8.81
N LYS A 92 6.50 12.46 -9.53
CA LYS A 92 7.05 12.55 -10.89
C LYS A 92 8.52 12.21 -10.97
N HIS A 93 9.29 12.57 -9.93
CA HIS A 93 10.73 12.26 -9.87
C HIS A 93 11.02 10.75 -9.91
N ARG A 94 10.08 9.92 -9.47
CA ARG A 94 10.18 8.45 -9.50
C ARG A 94 9.69 7.81 -10.80
N GLY A 95 9.11 8.61 -11.70
CA GLY A 95 8.63 8.18 -13.00
C GLY A 95 7.21 8.70 -13.27
N ASN A 96 7.10 9.76 -14.07
CA ASN A 96 5.81 10.36 -14.44
C ASN A 96 4.92 9.43 -15.29
N TRP A 97 5.50 8.39 -15.87
CA TRP A 97 4.81 7.36 -16.66
C TRP A 97 4.14 6.29 -15.81
N ILE A 98 4.54 6.15 -14.53
CA ILE A 98 4.00 5.11 -13.64
C ILE A 98 2.54 5.45 -13.30
N PRO A 99 1.59 4.53 -13.59
CA PRO A 99 0.20 4.75 -13.21
C PRO A 99 0.04 4.73 -11.68
N VAL A 100 -0.85 5.58 -11.18
CA VAL A 100 -1.10 5.72 -9.74
C VAL A 100 -2.54 5.33 -9.41
N ALA A 101 -2.69 4.31 -8.56
CA ALA A 101 -3.97 3.94 -7.95
C ALA A 101 -4.28 4.92 -6.81
N TRP A 102 -5.53 5.36 -6.74
CA TRP A 102 -5.95 6.42 -5.83
C TRP A 102 -7.28 6.07 -5.15
N PRO A 103 -7.54 6.53 -3.90
CA PRO A 103 -8.74 6.21 -3.15
C PRO A 103 -9.97 7.02 -3.60
N HIS A 104 -11.16 6.58 -3.15
CA HIS A 104 -12.43 7.21 -3.49
C HIS A 104 -12.54 8.68 -3.03
N ASP A 105 -11.93 9.04 -1.91
CA ASP A 105 -11.93 10.41 -1.37
C ASP A 105 -11.22 11.41 -2.29
N GLY A 106 -10.32 10.96 -3.17
CA GLY A 106 -9.80 11.77 -4.26
C GLY A 106 -10.86 12.32 -5.21
N SER A 107 -12.06 11.76 -5.22
CA SER A 107 -13.24 12.26 -5.97
C SER A 107 -13.95 13.41 -5.25
N ILE A 108 -13.66 13.67 -3.99
CA ILE A 108 -14.29 14.72 -3.19
C ILE A 108 -13.76 16.07 -3.66
N HIS A 109 -14.69 17.02 -3.90
CA HIS A 109 -14.34 18.37 -4.30
C HIS A 109 -13.80 19.14 -3.10
N ASP A 110 -12.63 19.73 -3.28
CA ASP A 110 -12.07 20.68 -2.33
C ASP A 110 -12.92 21.95 -2.26
N LYS A 111 -13.26 22.38 -1.06
CA LYS A 111 -14.13 23.55 -0.83
C LYS A 111 -13.49 24.88 -1.30
N GLY A 112 -12.17 24.94 -1.35
CA GLY A 112 -11.45 26.14 -1.75
C GLY A 112 -11.30 26.27 -3.26
N SER A 113 -10.93 25.18 -3.95
CA SER A 113 -10.69 25.17 -5.39
C SER A 113 -11.90 24.77 -6.24
N GLY A 114 -12.91 24.12 -5.63
CA GLY A 114 -14.07 23.56 -6.32
C GLY A 114 -13.76 22.36 -7.22
N HIS A 115 -12.54 21.86 -7.22
CA HIS A 115 -12.09 20.72 -8.02
C HIS A 115 -11.86 19.48 -7.16
N ALA A 116 -12.10 18.30 -7.72
CA ALA A 116 -11.74 17.06 -7.09
C ALA A 116 -10.22 16.97 -6.88
N LEU A 117 -9.79 16.42 -5.74
CA LEU A 117 -8.37 16.33 -5.41
C LEU A 117 -7.58 15.56 -6.46
N ALA A 118 -8.14 14.45 -6.97
CA ALA A 118 -7.52 13.69 -8.06
C ALA A 118 -7.32 14.53 -9.34
N ASP A 119 -8.24 15.44 -9.66
CA ASP A 119 -8.10 16.31 -10.84
C ASP A 119 -7.01 17.36 -10.66
N GLN A 120 -6.81 17.84 -9.43
CA GLN A 120 -5.71 18.75 -9.13
C GLN A 120 -4.35 18.06 -9.34
N TYR A 121 -4.20 16.81 -8.87
CA TYR A 121 -2.99 16.01 -9.10
C TYR A 121 -2.79 15.67 -10.58
N ARG A 122 -3.86 15.36 -11.35
CA ARG A 122 -3.77 15.15 -12.81
C ARG A 122 -3.26 16.40 -13.53
N ARG A 123 -3.76 17.57 -13.15
CA ARG A 123 -3.27 18.86 -13.68
C ARG A 123 -1.81 19.13 -13.33
N ALA A 124 -1.34 18.63 -12.19
CA ALA A 124 0.06 18.66 -11.81
C ALA A 124 0.92 17.58 -12.52
N GLY A 125 0.33 16.80 -13.43
CA GLY A 125 1.04 15.82 -14.27
C GLY A 125 1.13 14.42 -13.70
N ILE A 126 0.31 14.06 -12.70
CA ILE A 126 0.29 12.70 -12.15
C ILE A 126 -0.58 11.80 -13.04
N ASN A 127 -0.03 10.66 -13.41
CA ASN A 127 -0.68 9.63 -14.23
C ASN A 127 -1.64 8.77 -13.38
N PHE A 128 -2.74 9.36 -12.91
CA PHE A 128 -3.75 8.62 -12.17
C PHE A 128 -4.53 7.66 -13.05
N LEU A 129 -4.82 6.47 -12.53
CA LEU A 129 -5.79 5.56 -13.15
C LEU A 129 -7.11 6.28 -13.40
N GLY A 130 -7.82 5.87 -14.46
CA GLY A 130 -9.05 6.54 -14.90
C GLY A 130 -10.16 6.57 -13.84
N SER A 131 -10.23 5.56 -12.98
CA SER A 131 -11.14 5.48 -11.84
C SER A 131 -10.38 5.32 -10.53
N HIS A 132 -11.02 5.71 -9.41
CA HIS A 132 -10.50 5.40 -8.09
C HIS A 132 -10.47 3.89 -7.83
N PHE A 133 -9.69 3.48 -6.83
CA PHE A 133 -9.60 2.09 -6.41
C PHE A 133 -10.97 1.51 -6.06
N LEU A 134 -11.22 0.31 -6.59
CA LEU A 134 -12.29 -0.58 -6.18
C LEU A 134 -11.71 -1.97 -5.89
N ASN A 135 -12.26 -2.66 -4.90
CA ASN A 135 -11.95 -4.07 -4.71
C ASN A 135 -12.34 -4.90 -5.95
N PRO A 136 -11.71 -6.05 -6.20
CA PRO A 136 -12.06 -6.90 -7.35
C PRO A 136 -13.55 -7.28 -7.43
N GLU A 137 -14.19 -7.44 -6.28
CA GLU A 137 -15.63 -7.75 -6.16
C GLU A 137 -16.51 -6.49 -6.10
N GLY A 138 -15.93 -5.30 -6.29
CA GLY A 138 -16.56 -4.01 -6.17
C GLY A 138 -16.51 -3.43 -4.75
N GLY A 139 -16.83 -2.13 -4.64
CA GLY A 139 -16.82 -1.39 -3.37
C GLY A 139 -15.42 -0.99 -2.88
N ILE A 140 -15.41 -0.22 -1.80
CA ILE A 140 -14.20 0.42 -1.21
C ILE A 140 -13.88 -0.09 0.20
N ALA A 141 -14.53 -1.19 0.63
CA ALA A 141 -14.31 -1.75 1.95
C ALA A 141 -12.83 -2.11 2.18
N VAL A 142 -12.34 -1.88 3.40
CA VAL A 142 -10.92 -2.05 3.73
C VAL A 142 -10.54 -3.53 3.81
N GLU A 143 -11.41 -4.37 4.37
CA GLU A 143 -11.12 -5.77 4.66
C GLU A 143 -10.72 -6.62 3.44
N PRO A 144 -11.41 -6.53 2.28
CA PRO A 144 -11.00 -7.30 1.10
C PRO A 144 -9.57 -6.98 0.63
N GLY A 145 -9.18 -5.70 0.66
CA GLY A 145 -7.81 -5.28 0.32
C GLY A 145 -6.77 -5.80 1.32
N ILE A 146 -7.09 -5.80 2.62
CA ILE A 146 -6.24 -6.39 3.65
C ILE A 146 -6.08 -7.90 3.43
N MET A 147 -7.17 -8.61 3.13
CA MET A 147 -7.13 -10.06 2.86
C MET A 147 -6.29 -10.37 1.61
N ALA A 148 -6.38 -9.55 0.57
CA ALA A 148 -5.53 -9.68 -0.61
C ALA A 148 -4.04 -9.54 -0.27
N MET A 149 -3.67 -8.56 0.55
CA MET A 149 -2.29 -8.40 1.03
C MET A 149 -1.84 -9.59 1.88
N ILE A 150 -2.66 -10.05 2.84
CA ILE A 150 -2.36 -11.21 3.69
C ILE A 150 -2.09 -12.45 2.82
N THR A 151 -2.96 -12.73 1.85
CA THR A 151 -2.82 -13.87 0.95
C THR A 151 -1.50 -13.80 0.17
N ARG A 152 -1.15 -12.62 -0.37
CA ARG A 152 0.09 -12.44 -1.11
C ARG A 152 1.33 -12.56 -0.22
N PHE A 153 1.31 -12.06 1.00
CA PHE A 153 2.39 -12.28 1.97
C PHE A 153 2.56 -13.76 2.31
N GLN A 154 1.46 -14.46 2.61
CA GLN A 154 1.49 -15.89 2.97
C GLN A 154 1.97 -16.78 1.84
N THR A 155 1.68 -16.42 0.61
CA THR A 155 2.11 -17.15 -0.60
C THR A 155 3.49 -16.71 -1.12
N GLY A 156 4.15 -15.75 -0.45
CA GLY A 156 5.44 -15.20 -0.86
C GLY A 156 5.40 -14.30 -2.09
N ARG A 157 4.20 -13.91 -2.53
CA ARG A 157 3.96 -13.09 -3.75
C ARG A 157 3.87 -11.58 -3.48
N LEU A 158 4.12 -11.15 -2.25
CA LEU A 158 4.33 -9.75 -1.91
C LEU A 158 5.61 -9.65 -1.09
N LYS A 159 6.57 -8.90 -1.60
CA LYS A 159 7.86 -8.65 -0.97
C LYS A 159 8.04 -7.15 -0.78
N VAL A 160 8.82 -6.77 0.22
CA VAL A 160 9.10 -5.37 0.54
C VAL A 160 10.60 -5.21 0.73
N PHE A 161 11.17 -4.17 0.15
CA PHE A 161 12.58 -3.87 0.32
C PHE A 161 12.87 -3.45 1.77
N ASP A 162 13.85 -4.07 2.40
CA ASP A 162 14.14 -3.98 3.83
C ASP A 162 14.58 -2.57 4.31
N HIS A 163 15.06 -1.73 3.39
CA HIS A 163 15.43 -0.36 3.70
C HIS A 163 14.22 0.59 3.87
N LEU A 164 13.00 0.19 3.53
CA LEU A 164 11.79 1.01 3.62
C LEU A 164 11.28 1.12 5.07
N GLN A 165 12.07 1.74 5.93
CA GLN A 165 11.85 1.73 7.38
C GLN A 165 10.53 2.41 7.80
N ASP A 166 10.06 3.44 7.08
CA ASP A 166 8.79 4.10 7.40
C ASP A 166 7.60 3.19 7.09
N TRP A 167 7.68 2.40 6.02
CA TRP A 167 6.69 1.39 5.69
C TRP A 167 6.62 0.32 6.80
N PHE A 168 7.78 -0.19 7.25
CA PHE A 168 7.84 -1.19 8.32
C PHE A 168 7.37 -0.64 9.68
N LYS A 169 7.60 0.64 9.98
CA LYS A 169 7.04 1.26 11.19
C LYS A 169 5.52 1.18 11.21
N GLU A 170 4.86 1.57 10.11
CA GLU A 170 3.40 1.48 10.03
C GLU A 170 2.92 0.04 10.08
N TYR A 171 3.56 -0.87 9.35
CA TYR A 171 3.25 -2.31 9.37
C TYR A 171 3.20 -2.87 10.80
N ARG A 172 4.19 -2.55 11.63
CA ARG A 172 4.32 -3.03 13.02
C ARG A 172 3.21 -2.52 13.94
N ILE A 173 2.77 -1.30 13.73
CA ILE A 173 1.76 -0.65 14.60
C ILE A 173 0.34 -0.76 14.05
N TYR A 174 0.17 -1.26 12.82
CA TYR A 174 -1.13 -1.40 12.19
C TYR A 174 -1.93 -2.50 12.88
N HIS A 175 -2.98 -2.11 13.61
CA HIS A 175 -3.67 -3.00 14.52
C HIS A 175 -5.19 -2.82 14.49
N ARG A 176 -5.87 -3.80 15.08
CA ARG A 176 -7.32 -3.78 15.35
C ARG A 176 -7.56 -3.49 16.82
N LYS A 177 -8.58 -2.71 17.10
CA LYS A 177 -9.16 -2.54 18.42
C LYS A 177 -10.65 -2.86 18.34
N ASP A 178 -11.14 -3.71 19.23
CA ASP A 178 -12.53 -4.16 19.25
C ASP A 178 -13.02 -4.68 17.89
N GLY A 179 -12.16 -5.44 17.20
CA GLY A 179 -12.41 -6.01 15.88
C GLY A 179 -12.32 -5.03 14.70
N LYS A 180 -12.16 -3.72 14.95
CA LYS A 180 -12.08 -2.69 13.92
C LYS A 180 -10.63 -2.24 13.71
N ILE A 181 -10.26 -1.98 12.46
CA ILE A 181 -8.96 -1.42 12.10
C ILE A 181 -8.85 -0.01 12.68
N VAL A 182 -7.76 0.26 13.40
CA VAL A 182 -7.44 1.60 13.90
C VAL A 182 -6.80 2.40 12.76
N ARG A 183 -7.53 3.41 12.28
CA ARG A 183 -7.07 4.32 11.22
C ARG A 183 -6.21 5.42 11.81
N LYS A 184 -4.99 5.06 12.19
CA LYS A 184 -3.99 6.01 12.70
C LYS A 184 -2.61 5.49 12.36
N HIS A 185 -1.82 6.32 11.67
CA HIS A 185 -0.51 5.93 11.14
C HIS A 185 -0.61 4.68 10.25
N ASP A 186 -1.54 4.70 9.31
CA ASP A 186 -1.82 3.61 8.38
C ASP A 186 -1.80 4.08 6.90
N ASP A 187 -1.21 5.24 6.67
CA ASP A 187 -1.21 5.92 5.38
C ASP A 187 -0.45 5.12 4.31
N LEU A 188 0.75 4.59 4.62
CA LEU A 188 1.51 3.71 3.72
C LEU A 188 0.85 2.33 3.57
N MET A 189 0.18 1.83 4.62
CA MET A 189 -0.60 0.59 4.55
C MET A 189 -1.82 0.76 3.63
N SER A 190 -2.50 1.90 3.72
CA SER A 190 -3.62 2.27 2.83
C SER A 190 -3.15 2.42 1.39
N ALA A 191 -2.08 3.15 1.13
CA ALA A 191 -1.47 3.27 -0.20
C ALA A 191 -1.11 1.90 -0.79
N THR A 192 -0.52 1.00 0.01
CA THR A 192 -0.20 -0.38 -0.40
C THR A 192 -1.46 -1.16 -0.76
N ARG A 193 -2.50 -1.04 0.05
CA ARG A 193 -3.80 -1.69 -0.18
C ARG A 193 -4.46 -1.25 -1.48
N TYR A 194 -4.27 -0.01 -1.92
CA TYR A 194 -4.79 0.46 -3.21
C TYR A 194 -3.98 -0.08 -4.40
N ALA A 195 -2.67 -0.20 -4.26
CA ALA A 195 -1.81 -0.62 -5.36
C ALA A 195 -1.75 -2.14 -5.56
N VAL A 196 -1.74 -2.93 -4.49
CA VAL A 196 -1.54 -4.39 -4.57
C VAL A 196 -2.58 -5.09 -5.44
N PRO A 197 -3.91 -4.90 -5.29
CA PRO A 197 -4.87 -5.57 -6.16
C PRO A 197 -4.79 -5.11 -7.61
N VAL A 198 -4.44 -3.85 -7.83
CA VAL A 198 -4.35 -3.26 -9.17
C VAL A 198 -3.11 -3.74 -9.91
N SER A 199 -2.02 -4.06 -9.20
CA SER A 199 -0.76 -4.51 -9.80
C SER A 199 -0.92 -5.75 -10.68
N TYR A 200 -1.83 -6.65 -10.35
CA TYR A 200 -2.09 -7.87 -11.15
C TYR A 200 -3.37 -7.81 -11.99
N THR A 201 -4.25 -6.84 -11.79
CA THR A 201 -5.47 -6.70 -12.61
C THR A 201 -5.30 -5.74 -13.77
N HIS A 202 -4.67 -4.58 -13.54
CA HIS A 202 -4.45 -3.56 -14.58
C HIS A 202 -3.20 -3.81 -15.43
N LEU A 203 -2.16 -4.38 -14.83
CA LEU A 203 -0.90 -4.63 -15.54
C LEU A 203 -0.93 -5.92 -16.39
N THR A 204 -2.01 -6.71 -16.32
CA THR A 204 -2.23 -7.91 -17.14
C THR A 204 -2.98 -7.63 -18.44
N LEU A 205 -3.62 -6.47 -18.61
CA LEU A 205 -4.32 -6.15 -19.85
C LEU A 205 -3.29 -5.92 -20.98
N PRO A 206 -3.44 -6.59 -22.14
CA PRO A 206 -2.64 -6.25 -23.31
C PRO A 206 -2.94 -4.80 -23.71
N THR A 207 -1.90 -4.03 -23.93
CA THR A 207 -1.95 -2.69 -24.56
C THR A 207 -2.37 -2.80 -26.00
#